data_e8004668b714126dec5cb4f802294d9c
#
_entry.id   e8004668b714126dec5cb4f802294d9c
#
_cell.length_a   1.000
_cell.length_b   1.000
_cell.length_c   1.000
_cell.angle_alpha   90.00
_cell.angle_beta   90.00
_cell.angle_gamma   90.00
#
_symmetry.space_group_name_H-M   'P 1'
#
loop_
_entity.id
_entity.type
_entity.pdbx_description
1 polymer ?
#
loop_
_entity_poly.entity_id
_entity_poly.type
_entity_poly.pdbx_seq_one_letter_code
_entity_poly.pdbx_strand_id
1 'polypeptide(L)'
;MDAIETMNLTKYYGKARGIINLSLTVGKGECFGFIGPNGAGKSTTIRTLLGLISPTSGSARILGKDIVKEKTDILRDTGYLPSEVMFYPGMRVRDILKFSADLRRKDCSEEARKLCERLQLDLSAKAEELSYGNRKKVAIVCALQSKPSLLILDEPTGGLDPLMQHEFFEIIRERNRDGATILFSSHILSEVQRNCTRAAVIREGQIVACDSVENLAKTNARRITVYGAVDLTGMDGIRDLKSGNGSASFLYSGDVNVLLRRLSEGHVEDLSITEPDLEEVFLHFYEKGGEQA
;
A
#
# COMPACT_ATOMS: atom_id res chain seq x y z
N MET A 1 6.00 -21.70 -3.70
CA MET A 1 6.40 -21.56 -2.29
C MET A 1 6.23 -20.10 -1.93
N ASP A 2 5.44 -19.82 -0.91
CA ASP A 2 5.04 -18.45 -0.59
C ASP A 2 6.10 -17.75 0.28
N ALA A 3 6.21 -16.45 0.12
CA ALA A 3 7.11 -15.63 0.93
C ALA A 3 6.43 -15.20 2.25
N ILE A 4 5.12 -14.99 2.20
CA ILE A 4 4.30 -14.69 3.37
C ILE A 4 3.06 -15.58 3.32
N GLU A 5 2.75 -16.24 4.44
CA GLU A 5 1.54 -17.03 4.63
C GLU A 5 0.92 -16.69 5.97
N THR A 6 -0.38 -16.41 6.00
CA THR A 6 -1.12 -16.20 7.25
C THR A 6 -2.36 -17.08 7.26
N MET A 7 -2.69 -17.63 8.44
CA MET A 7 -3.86 -18.48 8.67
C MET A 7 -4.64 -17.95 9.87
N ASN A 8 -5.79 -17.34 9.61
CA ASN A 8 -6.70 -16.75 10.60
C ASN A 8 -5.96 -15.87 11.62
N LEU A 9 -4.94 -15.12 11.13
CA LEU A 9 -4.10 -14.30 12.00
C LEU A 9 -4.93 -13.20 12.64
N THR A 10 -4.92 -13.16 13.97
CA THR A 10 -5.76 -12.25 14.75
C THR A 10 -4.93 -11.51 15.79
N LYS A 11 -5.18 -10.21 15.95
CA LYS A 11 -4.58 -9.37 16.99
C LYS A 11 -5.60 -8.44 17.60
N TYR A 12 -5.79 -8.55 18.90
CA TYR A 12 -6.54 -7.60 19.72
C TYR A 12 -5.60 -6.84 20.67
N TYR A 13 -5.93 -5.60 20.97
CA TYR A 13 -5.29 -4.78 22.00
C TYR A 13 -6.27 -4.62 23.18
N GLY A 14 -6.27 -5.59 24.09
CA GLY A 14 -7.33 -5.71 25.09
C GLY A 14 -8.69 -5.90 24.41
N LYS A 15 -9.60 -4.93 24.58
CA LYS A 15 -10.91 -4.92 23.90
C LYS A 15 -10.89 -4.24 22.53
N ALA A 16 -9.81 -3.51 22.21
CA ALA A 16 -9.71 -2.80 20.96
C ALA A 16 -9.28 -3.75 19.83
N ARG A 17 -9.94 -3.62 18.68
CA ARG A 17 -9.69 -4.38 17.48
C ARG A 17 -8.36 -3.95 16.82
N GLY A 18 -7.53 -4.94 16.44
CA GLY A 18 -6.41 -4.76 15.53
C GLY A 18 -6.68 -5.41 14.17
N ILE A 19 -6.49 -6.75 14.07
CA ILE A 19 -6.79 -7.56 12.88
C ILE A 19 -7.56 -8.81 13.30
N ILE A 20 -8.43 -9.31 12.42
CA ILE A 20 -9.36 -10.42 12.70
C ILE A 20 -9.31 -11.44 11.57
N ASN A 21 -8.96 -12.69 11.89
CA ASN A 21 -9.01 -13.84 10.97
C ASN A 21 -8.35 -13.57 9.61
N LEU A 22 -7.22 -12.84 9.59
CA LEU A 22 -6.53 -12.47 8.37
C LEU A 22 -5.83 -13.69 7.79
N SER A 23 -6.28 -14.13 6.59
CA SER A 23 -5.67 -15.20 5.81
C SER A 23 -5.20 -14.63 4.47
N LEU A 24 -3.89 -14.68 4.22
CA LEU A 24 -3.22 -14.06 3.08
C LEU A 24 -2.02 -14.89 2.65
N THR A 25 -1.78 -14.96 1.35
CA THR A 25 -0.57 -15.51 0.76
C THR A 25 0.06 -14.53 -0.20
N VAL A 26 1.39 -14.36 -0.09
CA VAL A 26 2.21 -13.57 -1.01
C VAL A 26 3.28 -14.48 -1.60
N GLY A 27 3.29 -14.62 -2.91
CA GLY A 27 4.24 -15.47 -3.64
C GLY A 27 5.67 -14.92 -3.62
N LYS A 28 6.67 -15.79 -3.78
CA LYS A 28 8.06 -15.33 -3.95
C LYS A 28 8.23 -14.53 -5.23
N GLY A 29 8.96 -13.42 -5.16
CA GLY A 29 9.19 -12.50 -6.27
C GLY A 29 7.98 -11.64 -6.64
N GLU A 30 6.89 -11.74 -5.89
CA GLU A 30 5.69 -10.94 -6.09
C GLU A 30 5.85 -9.54 -5.50
N CYS A 31 5.35 -8.51 -6.21
CA CYS A 31 5.07 -7.20 -5.63
C CYS A 31 3.58 -7.14 -5.28
N PHE A 32 3.27 -7.24 -3.99
CA PHE A 32 1.92 -7.37 -3.46
C PHE A 32 1.49 -6.09 -2.73
N GLY A 33 0.34 -5.54 -3.13
CA GLY A 33 -0.26 -4.36 -2.51
C GLY A 33 -1.12 -4.72 -1.28
N PHE A 34 -1.00 -3.95 -0.22
CA PHE A 34 -1.84 -4.09 0.97
C PHE A 34 -2.54 -2.76 1.27
N ILE A 35 -3.81 -2.65 0.88
CA ILE A 35 -4.51 -1.39 0.73
C ILE A 35 -5.60 -1.23 1.79
N GLY A 36 -5.74 -0.03 2.31
CA GLY A 36 -6.82 0.30 3.24
C GLY A 36 -6.66 1.69 3.84
N PRO A 37 -7.73 2.27 4.39
CA PRO A 37 -7.67 3.57 5.05
C PRO A 37 -6.81 3.54 6.31
N ASN A 38 -6.57 4.71 6.88
CA ASN A 38 -5.93 4.80 8.17
C ASN A 38 -6.77 4.10 9.24
N GLY A 39 -6.12 3.33 10.12
CA GLY A 39 -6.83 2.53 11.13
C GLY A 39 -7.41 1.19 10.62
N ALA A 40 -7.30 0.86 9.34
CA ALA A 40 -7.82 -0.41 8.80
C ALA A 40 -7.12 -1.67 9.33
N GLY A 41 -5.91 -1.53 9.90
CA GLY A 41 -5.13 -2.65 10.43
C GLY A 41 -3.83 -2.96 9.67
N LYS A 42 -3.45 -2.16 8.65
CA LYS A 42 -2.23 -2.37 7.84
C LYS A 42 -0.97 -2.51 8.69
N SER A 43 -0.64 -1.47 9.46
CA SER A 43 0.57 -1.49 10.31
C SER A 43 0.49 -2.52 11.43
N THR A 44 -0.71 -2.84 11.94
CA THR A 44 -0.90 -3.94 12.90
C THR A 44 -0.54 -5.28 12.26
N THR A 45 -1.01 -5.54 11.03
CA THR A 45 -0.65 -6.75 10.27
C THR A 45 0.86 -6.84 10.08
N ILE A 46 1.48 -5.78 9.57
CA ILE A 46 2.93 -5.71 9.32
C ILE A 46 3.73 -5.96 10.60
N ARG A 47 3.39 -5.28 11.70
CA ARG A 47 4.08 -5.45 12.98
C ARG A 47 3.90 -6.86 13.57
N THR A 48 2.74 -7.48 13.35
CA THR A 48 2.50 -8.88 13.76
C THR A 48 3.33 -9.85 12.92
N LEU A 49 3.37 -9.67 11.61
CA LEU A 49 4.20 -10.46 10.68
C LEU A 49 5.69 -10.41 11.05
N LEU A 50 6.18 -9.23 11.41
CA LEU A 50 7.58 -9.04 11.81
C LEU A 50 7.87 -9.51 13.26
N GLY A 51 6.88 -10.05 13.97
CA GLY A 51 7.05 -10.46 15.37
C GLY A 51 7.32 -9.30 16.34
N LEU A 52 7.06 -8.06 15.92
CA LEU A 52 7.19 -6.87 16.78
C LEU A 52 6.07 -6.81 17.82
N ILE A 53 4.91 -7.40 17.50
CA ILE A 53 3.80 -7.63 18.41
C ILE A 53 3.34 -9.08 18.26
N SER A 54 2.98 -9.73 19.36
CA SER A 54 2.52 -11.12 19.35
C SER A 54 1.06 -11.19 18.85
N PRO A 55 0.71 -12.17 18.01
CA PRO A 55 -0.68 -12.43 17.64
C PRO A 55 -1.51 -12.87 18.88
N THR A 56 -2.81 -12.63 18.84
CA THR A 56 -3.75 -13.15 19.83
C THR A 56 -4.13 -14.60 19.51
N SER A 57 -4.31 -14.90 18.21
CA SER A 57 -4.57 -16.25 17.69
C SER A 57 -4.20 -16.35 16.22
N GLY A 58 -4.31 -17.54 15.64
CA GLY A 58 -3.87 -17.84 14.28
C GLY A 58 -2.36 -18.02 14.18
N SER A 59 -1.86 -18.12 12.97
CA SER A 59 -0.43 -18.32 12.71
C SER A 59 0.00 -17.59 11.45
N ALA A 60 1.30 -17.33 11.33
CA ALA A 60 1.88 -16.84 10.08
C ALA A 60 3.31 -17.36 9.90
N ARG A 61 3.73 -17.41 8.64
CA ARG A 61 5.10 -17.73 8.24
C ARG A 61 5.63 -16.71 7.27
N ILE A 62 6.91 -16.39 7.44
CA ILE A 62 7.68 -15.55 6.51
C ILE A 62 8.87 -16.35 6.04
N LEU A 63 9.02 -16.50 4.72
CA LEU A 63 10.07 -17.31 4.08
C LEU A 63 10.13 -18.76 4.65
N GLY A 64 8.95 -19.32 4.99
CA GLY A 64 8.79 -20.63 5.61
C GLY A 64 9.02 -20.69 7.12
N LYS A 65 9.48 -19.59 7.75
CA LYS A 65 9.80 -19.48 9.19
C LYS A 65 8.60 -18.98 9.99
N ASP A 66 8.40 -19.52 11.18
CA ASP A 66 7.32 -19.12 12.10
C ASP A 66 7.60 -17.75 12.73
N ILE A 67 6.64 -16.80 12.62
CA ILE A 67 6.81 -15.40 13.07
C ILE A 67 7.03 -15.25 14.59
N VAL A 68 6.67 -16.23 15.38
CA VAL A 68 6.83 -16.20 16.85
C VAL A 68 8.15 -16.84 17.26
N LYS A 69 8.45 -18.02 16.70
CA LYS A 69 9.59 -18.84 17.12
C LYS A 69 10.90 -18.42 16.46
N GLU A 70 10.85 -17.92 15.22
CA GLU A 70 12.02 -17.68 14.37
C GLU A 70 12.17 -16.21 13.96
N LYS A 71 11.59 -15.28 14.75
CA LYS A 71 11.53 -13.86 14.40
C LYS A 71 12.89 -13.22 14.09
N THR A 72 13.95 -13.61 14.81
CA THR A 72 15.29 -13.04 14.61
C THR A 72 15.85 -13.38 13.23
N ASP A 73 15.62 -14.61 12.76
CA ASP A 73 16.04 -15.04 11.44
C ASP A 73 15.19 -14.40 10.33
N ILE A 74 13.88 -14.22 10.59
CA ILE A 74 13.00 -13.47 9.70
C ILE A 74 13.50 -12.03 9.53
N LEU A 75 13.77 -11.32 10.63
CA LEU A 75 14.23 -9.93 10.59
C LEU A 75 15.59 -9.76 9.93
N ARG A 76 16.46 -10.78 10.00
CA ARG A 76 17.75 -10.75 9.30
C ARG A 76 17.59 -10.76 7.77
N ASP A 77 16.62 -11.53 7.27
CA ASP A 77 16.38 -11.74 5.85
C ASP A 77 15.33 -10.78 5.26
N THR A 78 14.72 -9.92 6.11
CA THR A 78 13.66 -8.99 5.73
C THR A 78 14.13 -7.55 5.84
N GLY A 79 13.92 -6.76 4.78
CA GLY A 79 14.02 -5.30 4.82
C GLY A 79 12.69 -4.70 5.26
N TYR A 80 12.71 -3.91 6.32
CA TYR A 80 11.51 -3.26 6.83
C TYR A 80 11.64 -1.74 6.79
N LEU A 81 10.68 -1.09 6.15
CA LEU A 81 10.52 0.35 6.17
C LEU A 81 9.23 0.69 6.93
N PRO A 82 9.31 1.25 8.13
CA PRO A 82 8.14 1.67 8.88
C PRO A 82 7.51 2.96 8.32
N SER A 83 6.22 3.17 8.60
CA SER A 83 5.52 4.42 8.26
C SER A 83 6.16 5.62 8.97
N GLU A 84 6.44 5.48 10.25
CA GLU A 84 7.13 6.49 11.06
C GLU A 84 8.57 6.08 11.35
N VAL A 85 9.48 7.01 11.18
CA VAL A 85 10.93 6.80 11.32
C VAL A 85 11.50 7.66 12.43
N MET A 86 12.16 7.00 13.37
CA MET A 86 12.92 7.66 14.42
C MET A 86 14.32 7.04 14.50
N PHE A 87 15.32 7.90 14.71
CA PHE A 87 16.70 7.50 14.94
C PHE A 87 17.18 8.02 16.29
N TYR A 88 18.22 7.41 16.83
CA TYR A 88 18.85 7.87 18.07
C TYR A 88 19.49 9.25 17.85
N PRO A 89 19.23 10.23 18.73
CA PRO A 89 19.88 11.53 18.67
C PRO A 89 21.41 11.41 18.73
N GLY A 90 22.10 12.33 18.04
CA GLY A 90 23.57 12.38 18.01
C GLY A 90 24.22 11.46 16.97
N MET A 91 23.52 10.48 16.41
CA MET A 91 24.05 9.64 15.35
C MET A 91 24.10 10.39 14.01
N ARG A 92 25.17 10.19 13.25
CA ARG A 92 25.24 10.64 11.86
C ARG A 92 24.60 9.61 10.92
N VAL A 93 24.17 10.04 9.75
CA VAL A 93 23.60 9.14 8.72
C VAL A 93 24.50 7.94 8.48
N ARG A 94 25.82 8.15 8.23
CA ARG A 94 26.78 7.05 8.04
C ARG A 94 26.82 6.04 9.18
N ASP A 95 26.66 6.51 10.43
CA ASP A 95 26.74 5.65 11.62
C ASP A 95 25.46 4.83 11.76
N ILE A 96 24.29 5.41 11.42
CA ILE A 96 22.99 4.72 11.35
C ILE A 96 23.04 3.60 10.31
N LEU A 97 23.56 3.89 9.11
CA LEU A 97 23.65 2.88 8.04
C LEU A 97 24.60 1.74 8.41
N LYS A 98 25.75 2.07 8.99
CA LYS A 98 26.71 1.09 9.49
C LYS A 98 26.10 0.23 10.59
N PHE A 99 25.43 0.84 11.58
CA PHE A 99 24.76 0.11 12.66
C PHE A 99 23.70 -0.86 12.12
N SER A 100 22.89 -0.42 11.14
CA SER A 100 21.91 -1.27 10.47
C SER A 100 22.55 -2.45 9.74
N ALA A 101 23.71 -2.27 9.10
CA ALA A 101 24.47 -3.33 8.43
C ALA A 101 25.06 -4.33 9.45
N ASP A 102 25.65 -3.81 10.52
CA ASP A 102 26.27 -4.60 11.60
C ASP A 102 25.25 -5.53 12.30
N LEU A 103 24.03 -5.06 12.54
CA LEU A 103 22.93 -5.88 13.07
C LEU A 103 22.60 -7.07 12.16
N ARG A 104 22.80 -6.94 10.85
CA ARG A 104 22.58 -8.00 9.87
C ARG A 104 23.83 -8.85 9.63
N ARG A 105 24.97 -8.49 10.23
CA ARG A 105 26.29 -9.14 10.05
C ARG A 105 26.70 -9.20 8.58
N LYS A 106 26.45 -8.11 7.83
CA LYS A 106 26.69 -8.03 6.39
C LYS A 106 27.38 -6.72 6.06
N ASP A 107 28.42 -6.79 5.22
CA ASP A 107 28.96 -5.57 4.63
C ASP A 107 28.00 -5.04 3.56
N CYS A 108 27.47 -3.85 3.79
CA CYS A 108 26.55 -3.17 2.91
C CYS A 108 27.13 -1.85 2.38
N SER A 109 28.41 -1.58 2.57
CA SER A 109 29.05 -0.28 2.34
C SER A 109 28.89 0.22 0.90
N GLU A 110 29.12 -0.64 -0.09
CA GLU A 110 28.98 -0.31 -1.51
C GLU A 110 27.54 -0.01 -1.88
N GLU A 111 26.61 -0.87 -1.44
CA GLU A 111 25.19 -0.70 -1.74
C GLU A 111 24.60 0.51 -1.03
N ALA A 112 24.96 0.74 0.22
CA ALA A 112 24.58 1.93 0.96
C ALA A 112 25.03 3.21 0.25
N ARG A 113 26.28 3.25 -0.24
CA ARG A 113 26.80 4.39 -1.00
C ARG A 113 25.98 4.65 -2.26
N LYS A 114 25.71 3.62 -3.07
CA LYS A 114 24.88 3.74 -4.29
C LYS A 114 23.48 4.28 -3.98
N LEU A 115 22.84 3.74 -2.96
CA LEU A 115 21.50 4.19 -2.55
C LEU A 115 21.51 5.64 -2.02
N CYS A 116 22.54 6.02 -1.26
CA CYS A 116 22.68 7.39 -0.77
C CYS A 116 22.90 8.40 -1.90
N GLU A 117 23.68 8.06 -2.92
CA GLU A 117 23.86 8.89 -4.11
C GLU A 117 22.52 9.09 -4.84
N ARG A 118 21.77 8.02 -5.10
CA ARG A 118 20.45 8.06 -5.74
C ARG A 118 19.43 8.88 -4.98
N LEU A 119 19.40 8.73 -3.65
CA LEU A 119 18.45 9.43 -2.77
C LEU A 119 18.97 10.81 -2.29
N GLN A 120 20.15 11.24 -2.77
CA GLN A 120 20.74 12.53 -2.44
C GLN A 120 20.89 12.76 -0.93
N LEU A 121 21.45 11.80 -0.22
CA LEU A 121 21.66 11.84 1.22
C LEU A 121 23.04 12.33 1.61
N ASP A 122 23.09 13.29 2.55
CA ASP A 122 24.34 13.69 3.21
C ASP A 122 24.69 12.72 4.35
N LEU A 123 25.74 11.94 4.14
CA LEU A 123 26.24 10.97 5.12
C LEU A 123 26.79 11.60 6.40
N SER A 124 27.15 12.91 6.36
CA SER A 124 27.73 13.63 7.50
C SER A 124 26.66 14.26 8.42
N ALA A 125 25.44 14.44 7.91
CA ALA A 125 24.35 15.06 8.66
C ALA A 125 23.96 14.23 9.90
N LYS A 126 23.54 14.92 10.96
CA LYS A 126 23.05 14.27 12.18
C LYS A 126 21.55 13.97 12.08
N ALA A 127 21.11 12.91 12.76
CA ALA A 127 19.73 12.46 12.75
C ALA A 127 18.70 13.51 13.14
N GLU A 128 19.04 14.34 14.16
CA GLU A 128 18.19 15.43 14.64
C GLU A 128 18.06 16.60 13.67
N GLU A 129 19.02 16.79 12.78
CA GLU A 129 19.06 17.86 11.77
C GLU A 129 18.27 17.49 10.50
N LEU A 130 17.89 16.21 10.36
CA LEU A 130 17.20 15.73 9.16
C LEU A 130 15.73 16.17 9.14
N SER A 131 15.27 16.66 7.99
CA SER A 131 13.84 16.79 7.72
C SER A 131 13.13 15.44 7.77
N TYR A 132 11.80 15.45 7.86
CA TYR A 132 11.00 14.21 7.82
C TYR A 132 11.30 13.36 6.58
N GLY A 133 11.36 13.98 5.39
CA GLY A 133 11.69 13.31 4.13
C GLY A 133 13.11 12.72 4.14
N ASN A 134 14.09 13.44 4.66
CA ASN A 134 15.45 12.91 4.73
C ASN A 134 15.58 11.76 5.75
N ARG A 135 14.86 11.79 6.87
CA ARG A 135 14.77 10.62 7.76
C ARG A 135 14.17 9.41 7.05
N LYS A 136 13.11 9.64 6.24
CA LYS A 136 12.51 8.57 5.44
C LYS A 136 13.50 7.97 4.44
N LYS A 137 14.28 8.80 3.72
CA LYS A 137 15.34 8.34 2.81
C LYS A 137 16.39 7.49 3.53
N VAL A 138 16.85 7.89 4.72
CA VAL A 138 17.81 7.08 5.52
C VAL A 138 17.20 5.72 5.87
N ALA A 139 15.92 5.67 6.28
CA ALA A 139 15.25 4.41 6.57
C ALA A 139 15.09 3.52 5.33
N ILE A 140 14.86 4.11 4.16
CA ILE A 140 14.84 3.39 2.88
C ILE A 140 16.20 2.72 2.64
N VAL A 141 17.31 3.45 2.82
CA VAL A 141 18.65 2.85 2.68
C VAL A 141 18.85 1.72 3.69
N CYS A 142 18.49 1.91 4.96
CA CYS A 142 18.58 0.85 5.98
C CYS A 142 17.79 -0.41 5.61
N ALA A 143 16.62 -0.26 5.00
CA ALA A 143 15.79 -1.39 4.57
C ALA A 143 16.37 -2.13 3.35
N LEU A 144 17.02 -1.41 2.44
CA LEU A 144 17.42 -1.92 1.12
C LEU A 144 18.90 -2.33 1.00
N GLN A 145 19.81 -1.74 1.80
CA GLN A 145 21.26 -1.90 1.64
C GLN A 145 21.76 -3.34 1.75
N SER A 146 21.07 -4.19 2.51
CA SER A 146 21.44 -5.60 2.67
C SER A 146 20.97 -6.51 1.54
N LYS A 147 20.23 -5.97 0.53
CA LYS A 147 19.58 -6.72 -0.55
C LYS A 147 18.76 -7.91 0.00
N PRO A 148 17.76 -7.63 0.85
CA PRO A 148 16.96 -8.71 1.44
C PRO A 148 16.08 -9.39 0.38
N SER A 149 15.73 -10.66 0.60
CA SER A 149 14.83 -11.41 -0.28
C SER A 149 13.34 -11.02 -0.10
N LEU A 150 13.02 -10.36 1.02
CA LEU A 150 11.70 -9.83 1.31
C LEU A 150 11.80 -8.39 1.77
N LEU A 151 10.98 -7.52 1.18
CA LEU A 151 10.79 -6.13 1.59
C LEU A 151 9.37 -5.95 2.11
N ILE A 152 9.24 -5.40 3.31
CA ILE A 152 7.96 -4.98 3.89
C ILE A 152 7.99 -3.47 4.06
N LEU A 153 7.14 -2.77 3.32
CA LEU A 153 7.16 -1.32 3.15
C LEU A 153 5.83 -0.75 3.65
N ASP A 154 5.85 -0.09 4.81
CA ASP A 154 4.65 0.49 5.43
C ASP A 154 4.56 1.99 5.09
N GLU A 155 3.66 2.34 4.17
CA GLU A 155 3.44 3.70 3.66
C GLU A 155 4.77 4.40 3.28
N PRO A 156 5.54 3.83 2.35
CA PRO A 156 6.94 4.21 2.13
C PRO A 156 7.12 5.60 1.52
N THR A 157 6.13 6.14 0.82
CA THR A 157 6.20 7.40 0.06
C THR A 157 5.90 8.63 0.90
N GLY A 158 5.33 8.42 2.09
CA GLY A 158 4.99 9.53 2.99
C GLY A 158 6.17 10.43 3.31
N GLY A 159 6.03 11.74 2.99
CA GLY A 159 7.06 12.75 3.21
C GLY A 159 8.17 12.84 2.16
N LEU A 160 8.13 12.02 1.11
CA LEU A 160 8.99 12.18 -0.06
C LEU A 160 8.36 13.15 -1.05
N ASP A 161 9.19 14.00 -1.65
CA ASP A 161 8.77 14.81 -2.80
C ASP A 161 8.53 13.93 -4.05
N PRO A 162 7.80 14.40 -5.08
CA PRO A 162 7.44 13.58 -6.24
C PRO A 162 8.64 12.98 -7.00
N LEU A 163 9.77 13.68 -7.05
CA LEU A 163 10.98 13.20 -7.72
C LEU A 163 11.57 12.01 -6.93
N MET A 164 11.63 12.12 -5.62
CA MET A 164 12.13 11.07 -4.75
C MET A 164 11.17 9.87 -4.66
N GLN A 165 9.85 10.10 -4.77
CA GLN A 165 8.90 9.01 -4.91
C GLN A 165 9.14 8.21 -6.19
N HIS A 166 9.38 8.89 -7.31
CA HIS A 166 9.72 8.23 -8.58
C HIS A 166 10.99 7.40 -8.44
N GLU A 167 12.07 7.97 -7.90
CA GLU A 167 13.34 7.29 -7.69
C GLU A 167 13.20 6.08 -6.76
N PHE A 168 12.43 6.22 -5.69
CA PHE A 168 12.10 5.12 -4.79
C PHE A 168 11.42 3.96 -5.53
N PHE A 169 10.42 4.22 -6.35
CA PHE A 169 9.74 3.16 -7.10
C PHE A 169 10.63 2.53 -8.17
N GLU A 170 11.55 3.27 -8.79
CA GLU A 170 12.56 2.67 -9.67
C GLU A 170 13.44 1.68 -8.90
N ILE A 171 13.95 2.07 -7.72
CA ILE A 171 14.74 1.18 -6.87
C ILE A 171 13.94 -0.07 -6.49
N ILE A 172 12.67 0.07 -6.12
CA ILE A 172 11.80 -1.05 -5.73
C ILE A 172 11.56 -1.99 -6.91
N ARG A 173 11.32 -1.47 -8.12
CA ARG A 173 11.17 -2.27 -9.34
C ARG A 173 12.45 -3.03 -9.70
N GLU A 174 13.62 -2.41 -9.53
CA GLU A 174 14.91 -3.08 -9.70
C GLU A 174 15.05 -4.25 -8.72
N ARG A 175 14.76 -4.03 -7.43
CA ARG A 175 14.80 -5.10 -6.41
C ARG A 175 13.85 -6.25 -6.71
N ASN A 176 12.66 -5.95 -7.19
CA ASN A 176 11.68 -6.97 -7.55
C ASN A 176 12.14 -7.77 -8.78
N ARG A 177 12.70 -7.11 -9.82
CA ARG A 177 13.32 -7.78 -10.98
C ARG A 177 14.49 -8.68 -10.59
N ASP A 178 15.26 -8.29 -9.57
CA ASP A 178 16.34 -9.11 -8.99
C ASP A 178 15.81 -10.29 -8.12
N GLY A 179 14.48 -10.46 -8.03
CA GLY A 179 13.82 -11.57 -7.35
C GLY A 179 13.37 -11.30 -5.92
N ALA A 180 13.51 -10.08 -5.41
CA ALA A 180 12.97 -9.74 -4.09
C ALA A 180 11.43 -9.73 -4.11
N THR A 181 10.84 -10.30 -3.07
CA THR A 181 9.40 -10.20 -2.80
C THR A 181 9.11 -8.89 -2.07
N ILE A 182 8.00 -8.24 -2.39
CA ILE A 182 7.65 -6.94 -1.82
C ILE A 182 6.21 -6.98 -1.30
N LEU A 183 6.04 -6.70 -0.02
CA LEU A 183 4.75 -6.35 0.57
C LEU A 183 4.72 -4.84 0.75
N PHE A 184 3.85 -4.17 -0.01
CA PHE A 184 3.77 -2.73 -0.08
C PHE A 184 2.42 -2.25 0.47
N SER A 185 2.41 -1.58 1.64
CA SER A 185 1.18 -0.99 2.16
C SER A 185 1.04 0.46 1.72
N SER A 186 -0.18 0.81 1.31
CA SER A 186 -0.52 2.19 0.96
C SER A 186 -2.01 2.47 1.19
N HIS A 187 -2.33 3.72 1.42
CA HIS A 187 -3.70 4.24 1.31
C HIS A 187 -3.89 4.95 -0.05
N ILE A 188 -2.82 5.13 -0.84
CA ILE A 188 -2.82 5.72 -2.17
C ILE A 188 -2.88 4.61 -3.21
N LEU A 189 -3.99 4.51 -3.86
CA LEU A 189 -4.34 3.40 -4.72
C LEU A 189 -3.57 3.38 -6.02
N SER A 190 -3.31 4.55 -6.61
CA SER A 190 -2.51 4.68 -7.83
C SER A 190 -1.06 4.18 -7.67
N GLU A 191 -0.51 4.23 -6.46
CA GLU A 191 0.81 3.65 -6.19
C GLU A 191 0.79 2.13 -6.32
N VAL A 192 -0.23 1.48 -5.76
CA VAL A 192 -0.39 0.02 -5.82
C VAL A 192 -0.69 -0.41 -7.26
N GLN A 193 -1.55 0.31 -7.96
CA GLN A 193 -1.90 0.03 -9.35
C GLN A 193 -0.68 0.04 -10.29
N ARG A 194 0.24 0.97 -10.07
CA ARG A 194 1.43 1.12 -10.91
C ARG A 194 2.55 0.14 -10.59
N ASN A 195 2.59 -0.40 -9.37
CA ASN A 195 3.75 -1.13 -8.87
C ASN A 195 3.45 -2.57 -8.43
N CYS A 196 2.20 -2.95 -8.24
CA CYS A 196 1.83 -4.28 -7.75
C CYS A 196 1.05 -5.07 -8.80
N THR A 197 1.18 -6.40 -8.75
CA THR A 197 0.43 -7.33 -9.63
C THR A 197 -0.86 -7.80 -9.00
N ARG A 198 -0.84 -8.03 -7.68
CA ARG A 198 -1.99 -8.40 -6.85
C ARG A 198 -2.06 -7.48 -5.64
N ALA A 199 -3.25 -7.38 -5.08
CA ALA A 199 -3.44 -6.63 -3.86
C ALA A 199 -4.52 -7.25 -2.97
N ALA A 200 -4.44 -6.99 -1.67
CA ALA A 200 -5.50 -7.22 -0.71
C ALA A 200 -6.01 -5.90 -0.16
N VAL A 201 -7.31 -5.80 -0.04
CA VAL A 201 -8.01 -4.66 0.58
C VAL A 201 -8.34 -5.04 2.00
N ILE A 202 -7.84 -4.27 2.94
CA ILE A 202 -8.16 -4.43 4.35
C ILE A 202 -9.11 -3.32 4.82
N ARG A 203 -10.16 -3.73 5.47
CA ARG A 203 -11.10 -2.84 6.17
C ARG A 203 -11.38 -3.42 7.54
N GLU A 204 -11.37 -2.57 8.56
CA GLU A 204 -11.77 -2.97 9.90
C GLU A 204 -11.07 -4.23 10.43
N GLY A 205 -9.79 -4.40 10.09
CA GLY A 205 -8.97 -5.53 10.50
C GLY A 205 -9.20 -6.82 9.73
N GLN A 206 -10.02 -6.81 8.67
CA GLN A 206 -10.34 -7.98 7.85
C GLN A 206 -10.00 -7.71 6.38
N ILE A 207 -9.61 -8.76 5.65
CA ILE A 207 -9.48 -8.69 4.19
C ILE A 207 -10.89 -8.76 3.59
N VAL A 208 -11.26 -7.71 2.85
CA VAL A 208 -12.56 -7.63 2.16
C VAL A 208 -12.48 -8.03 0.69
N ALA A 209 -11.30 -7.94 0.09
CA ALA A 209 -11.03 -8.41 -1.27
C ALA A 209 -9.54 -8.74 -1.42
N CYS A 210 -9.21 -9.74 -2.25
CA CYS A 210 -7.83 -10.08 -2.59
C CYS A 210 -7.82 -10.69 -3.99
N ASP A 211 -7.23 -10.00 -4.96
CA ASP A 211 -7.15 -10.44 -6.36
C ASP A 211 -6.01 -9.72 -7.10
N SER A 212 -5.87 -9.97 -8.41
CA SER A 212 -5.04 -9.15 -9.28
C SER A 212 -5.50 -7.70 -9.27
N VAL A 213 -4.57 -6.77 -9.37
CA VAL A 213 -4.89 -5.33 -9.42
C VAL A 213 -5.85 -5.03 -10.59
N GLU A 214 -5.67 -5.72 -11.72
CA GLU A 214 -6.57 -5.60 -12.87
C GLU A 214 -8.00 -6.04 -12.53
N ASN A 215 -8.18 -7.17 -11.82
CA ASN A 215 -9.51 -7.67 -11.44
C ASN A 215 -10.15 -6.78 -10.39
N LEU A 216 -9.37 -6.29 -9.41
CA LEU A 216 -9.85 -5.32 -8.42
C LEU A 216 -10.28 -4.00 -9.08
N ALA A 217 -9.64 -3.60 -10.17
CA ALA A 217 -10.00 -2.42 -10.95
C ALA A 217 -11.20 -2.64 -11.87
N LYS A 218 -11.50 -3.89 -12.25
CA LYS A 218 -12.66 -4.22 -13.10
C LYS A 218 -13.95 -4.02 -12.33
N THR A 219 -14.64 -2.94 -12.60
CA THR A 219 -16.00 -2.73 -12.15
C THR A 219 -16.92 -2.62 -13.37
N ASN A 220 -18.18 -2.99 -13.20
CA ASN A 220 -19.20 -2.71 -14.21
C ASN A 220 -19.59 -1.21 -14.20
N ALA A 221 -19.01 -0.40 -13.29
CA ALA A 221 -19.25 1.02 -13.21
C ALA A 221 -18.33 1.80 -14.16
N ARG A 222 -18.84 2.92 -14.65
CA ARG A 222 -18.09 3.92 -15.41
C ARG A 222 -18.24 5.26 -14.70
N ARG A 223 -17.19 6.07 -14.68
CA ARG A 223 -17.28 7.48 -14.29
C ARG A 223 -17.84 8.26 -15.45
N ILE A 224 -19.00 8.86 -15.25
CA ILE A 224 -19.68 9.71 -16.23
C ILE A 224 -19.55 11.16 -15.74
N THR A 225 -19.10 12.02 -16.64
CA THR A 225 -19.14 13.47 -16.43
C THR A 225 -19.88 14.09 -17.61
N VAL A 226 -21.00 14.73 -17.33
CA VAL A 226 -21.83 15.40 -18.32
C VAL A 226 -21.87 16.89 -18.03
N TYR A 227 -21.66 17.70 -19.05
CA TYR A 227 -21.84 19.16 -19.03
C TYR A 227 -23.14 19.49 -19.75
N GLY A 228 -23.96 20.35 -19.12
CA GLY A 228 -25.27 20.75 -19.63
C GLY A 228 -26.40 20.51 -18.63
N ALA A 229 -27.63 20.73 -19.11
CA ALA A 229 -28.85 20.58 -18.30
C ALA A 229 -29.48 19.19 -18.54
N VAL A 230 -29.22 18.26 -17.65
CA VAL A 230 -29.73 16.86 -17.73
C VAL A 230 -30.45 16.49 -16.44
N ASP A 231 -31.62 15.91 -16.56
CA ASP A 231 -32.35 15.35 -15.42
C ASP A 231 -31.98 13.86 -15.23
N LEU A 232 -31.30 13.57 -14.14
CA LEU A 232 -30.89 12.22 -13.75
C LEU A 232 -31.76 11.61 -12.65
N THR A 233 -32.87 12.27 -12.29
CA THR A 233 -33.75 11.84 -11.20
C THR A 233 -34.40 10.50 -11.53
N GLY A 234 -34.36 9.58 -10.55
CA GLY A 234 -34.99 8.25 -10.67
C GLY A 234 -34.27 7.28 -11.62
N MET A 235 -33.05 7.60 -12.05
CA MET A 235 -32.27 6.69 -12.88
C MET A 235 -31.51 5.67 -12.01
N ASP A 236 -31.83 4.39 -12.17
CA ASP A 236 -31.15 3.31 -11.50
C ASP A 236 -29.68 3.16 -11.95
N GLY A 237 -28.82 2.70 -11.05
CA GLY A 237 -27.40 2.45 -11.33
C GLY A 237 -26.51 3.68 -11.17
N ILE A 238 -27.04 4.85 -10.83
CA ILE A 238 -26.27 6.06 -10.50
C ILE A 238 -25.83 6.01 -9.04
N ARG A 239 -24.56 6.35 -8.80
CA ARG A 239 -23.95 6.50 -7.47
C ARG A 239 -23.02 7.69 -7.44
N ASP A 240 -22.72 8.18 -6.25
CA ASP A 240 -21.80 9.31 -6.02
C ASP A 240 -22.08 10.50 -6.97
N LEU A 241 -23.38 10.87 -7.08
CA LEU A 241 -23.80 11.99 -7.92
C LEU A 241 -23.36 13.32 -7.30
N LYS A 242 -22.51 14.01 -8.00
CA LYS A 242 -22.05 15.38 -7.70
C LYS A 242 -22.56 16.29 -8.80
N SER A 243 -23.40 17.24 -8.45
CA SER A 243 -23.94 18.22 -9.40
C SER A 243 -23.54 19.63 -8.98
N GLY A 244 -23.14 20.45 -9.94
CA GLY A 244 -22.80 21.85 -9.71
C GLY A 244 -22.28 22.53 -10.97
N ASN A 245 -22.48 23.87 -11.05
CA ASN A 245 -21.93 24.70 -12.13
C ASN A 245 -22.23 24.21 -13.57
N GLY A 246 -23.44 23.66 -13.81
CA GLY A 246 -23.81 23.20 -15.14
C GLY A 246 -23.20 21.85 -15.54
N SER A 247 -22.68 21.10 -14.58
CA SER A 247 -22.17 19.74 -14.80
C SER A 247 -22.66 18.76 -13.76
N ALA A 248 -22.73 17.48 -14.12
CA ALA A 248 -22.98 16.36 -13.22
C ALA A 248 -21.90 15.28 -13.42
N SER A 249 -21.32 14.80 -12.33
CA SER A 249 -20.37 13.68 -12.32
C SER A 249 -20.87 12.58 -11.40
N PHE A 250 -20.87 11.34 -11.89
CA PHE A 250 -21.41 10.18 -11.15
C PHE A 250 -20.80 8.87 -11.63
N LEU A 251 -20.89 7.85 -10.78
CA LEU A 251 -20.64 6.46 -11.18
C LEU A 251 -21.92 5.85 -11.72
N TYR A 252 -21.81 5.16 -12.85
CA TYR A 252 -22.93 4.47 -13.48
C TYR A 252 -22.61 3.00 -13.71
N SER A 253 -23.45 2.11 -13.21
CA SER A 253 -23.31 0.64 -13.33
C SER A 253 -24.44 -0.04 -14.13
N GLY A 254 -25.26 0.76 -14.85
CA GLY A 254 -26.37 0.28 -15.68
C GLY A 254 -25.99 0.08 -17.15
N ASP A 255 -27.02 -0.20 -17.96
CA ASP A 255 -26.89 -0.27 -19.44
C ASP A 255 -26.60 1.12 -20.01
N VAL A 256 -25.46 1.23 -20.72
CA VAL A 256 -25.01 2.48 -21.37
C VAL A 256 -26.07 3.03 -22.35
N ASN A 257 -26.84 2.17 -23.01
CA ASN A 257 -27.88 2.63 -23.93
C ASN A 257 -29.05 3.32 -23.19
N VAL A 258 -29.38 2.87 -21.97
CA VAL A 258 -30.36 3.53 -21.10
C VAL A 258 -29.85 4.90 -20.67
N LEU A 259 -28.58 4.99 -20.29
CA LEU A 259 -27.95 6.26 -19.96
C LEU A 259 -27.99 7.22 -21.15
N LEU A 260 -27.55 6.80 -22.34
CA LEU A 260 -27.49 7.63 -23.53
C LEU A 260 -28.88 8.15 -23.94
N ARG A 261 -29.94 7.33 -23.84
CA ARG A 261 -31.32 7.80 -24.06
C ARG A 261 -31.72 8.87 -23.09
N ARG A 262 -31.45 8.67 -21.79
CA ARG A 262 -31.76 9.65 -20.75
C ARG A 262 -31.02 10.98 -20.97
N LEU A 263 -29.74 10.91 -21.33
CA LEU A 263 -28.95 12.08 -21.63
C LEU A 263 -29.47 12.84 -22.86
N SER A 264 -29.98 12.11 -23.87
CA SER A 264 -30.53 12.71 -25.10
C SER A 264 -31.86 13.46 -24.91
N GLU A 265 -32.55 13.27 -23.80
CA GLU A 265 -33.75 13.99 -23.42
C GLU A 265 -33.44 15.42 -22.89
N GLY A 266 -32.21 15.68 -22.49
CA GLY A 266 -31.72 16.95 -21.99
C GLY A 266 -30.80 17.67 -23.00
N HIS A 267 -30.19 18.76 -22.54
CA HIS A 267 -29.18 19.48 -23.31
C HIS A 267 -27.77 19.05 -22.81
N VAL A 268 -27.04 18.31 -23.62
CA VAL A 268 -25.66 17.88 -23.34
C VAL A 268 -24.71 18.73 -24.19
N GLU A 269 -23.80 19.44 -23.54
CA GLU A 269 -22.73 20.20 -24.15
C GLU A 269 -21.47 19.36 -24.36
N ASP A 270 -21.13 18.53 -23.36
CA ASP A 270 -20.00 17.60 -23.42
C ASP A 270 -20.28 16.38 -22.54
N LEU A 271 -19.69 15.22 -22.92
CA LEU A 271 -19.84 13.94 -22.22
C LEU A 271 -18.50 13.21 -22.18
N SER A 272 -18.08 12.89 -20.98
CA SER A 272 -16.92 12.02 -20.74
C SER A 272 -17.36 10.72 -20.08
N ILE A 273 -16.93 9.59 -20.62
CA ILE A 273 -17.12 8.26 -20.06
C ILE A 273 -15.74 7.64 -19.84
N THR A 274 -15.33 7.50 -18.59
CA THR A 274 -14.02 6.96 -18.22
C THR A 274 -14.16 5.75 -17.32
N GLU A 275 -13.09 4.98 -17.20
CA GLU A 275 -13.01 4.00 -16.12
C GLU A 275 -12.96 4.75 -14.79
N PRO A 276 -13.67 4.26 -13.75
CA PRO A 276 -13.57 4.84 -12.43
C PRO A 276 -12.14 4.70 -11.93
N ASP A 277 -11.69 5.67 -11.14
CA ASP A 277 -10.43 5.47 -10.45
C ASP A 277 -10.58 4.39 -9.37
N LEU A 278 -9.46 3.85 -8.94
CA LEU A 278 -9.50 2.77 -7.94
C LEU A 278 -10.03 3.26 -6.58
N GLU A 279 -9.93 4.55 -6.24
CA GLU A 279 -10.54 5.09 -5.01
C GLU A 279 -12.04 4.98 -5.07
N GLU A 280 -12.65 5.26 -6.21
CA GLU A 280 -14.08 5.12 -6.47
C GLU A 280 -14.54 3.65 -6.44
N VAL A 281 -13.73 2.77 -6.99
CA VAL A 281 -13.94 1.31 -6.90
C VAL A 281 -13.90 0.84 -5.45
N PHE A 282 -12.97 1.35 -4.67
CA PHE A 282 -12.80 0.93 -3.27
C PHE A 282 -13.84 1.53 -2.33
N LEU A 283 -14.31 2.75 -2.58
CA LEU A 283 -15.49 3.27 -1.88
C LEU A 283 -16.67 2.28 -1.97
N HIS A 284 -16.83 1.61 -3.12
CA HIS A 284 -17.85 0.58 -3.29
C HIS A 284 -17.64 -0.67 -2.39
N PHE A 285 -16.39 -1.11 -2.19
CA PHE A 285 -16.09 -2.17 -1.21
C PHE A 285 -16.29 -1.68 0.23
N TYR A 286 -16.16 -0.38 0.47
CA TYR A 286 -16.43 0.22 1.79
C TYR A 286 -17.93 0.34 2.10
N GLU A 287 -18.79 0.55 1.10
CA GLU A 287 -20.24 0.70 1.28
C GLU A 287 -20.97 -0.65 1.39
N LYS A 288 -20.62 -1.63 0.57
CA LYS A 288 -21.29 -2.97 0.59
C LYS A 288 -21.08 -3.79 1.87
N GLY A 289 -20.05 -3.52 2.65
CA GLY A 289 -19.84 -4.19 3.94
C GLY A 289 -20.80 -3.76 5.05
N GLY A 290 -21.66 -2.77 4.82
CA GLY A 290 -22.69 -2.32 5.77
C GLY A 290 -24.06 -3.02 5.63
N GLU A 291 -24.29 -3.77 4.55
CA GLU A 291 -25.59 -4.42 4.28
C GLU A 291 -25.62 -5.93 4.57
N GLN A 292 -24.52 -6.52 5.07
CA GLN A 292 -24.46 -7.96 5.42
C GLN A 292 -23.94 -8.20 6.85
N ALA A 293 -24.29 -7.35 7.80
CA ALA A 293 -24.06 -7.60 9.23
C ALA A 293 -25.38 -7.61 9.99
#